data_b676e58106ed9e68ac81a4870d593d22
#
_entry.id   b676e58106ed9e68ac81a4870d593d22
#
_cell.length_a   1.000
_cell.length_b   1.000
_cell.length_c   1.000
_cell.angle_alpha   90.00
_cell.angle_beta   90.00
_cell.angle_gamma   90.00
#
_symmetry.space_group_name_H-M   'P 1'
#
loop_
_entity.id
_entity.type
_entity.pdbx_description
1 polymer ?
#
loop_
_entity_poly.entity_id
_entity_poly.type
_entity_poly.pdbx_seq_one_letter_code
_entity_poly.pdbx_strand_id
1 'polypeptide(L)'
;MATYLLKKSYQLKNLKEIEFHDLWGDHGIFTTMWIFGKPGKILFFKNHLNNLIKSLKKYKITKKSLRADILSIINKNLSKKKRYNHLIRIALNKKIISISLRKRIKPKLNFNLKLVKLKREKPEFKNLKYKKILSYLSKMDNSQSDIALVSDKKL
;
A
#
# COMPACT_ATOMS: atom_id res chain seq x y z
N MET A 1 1.15 12.38 12.45
CA MET A 1 1.63 12.14 11.07
C MET A 1 2.38 10.81 11.00
N ALA A 2 2.20 10.05 9.92
CA ALA A 2 2.95 8.81 9.74
C ALA A 2 4.41 9.11 9.38
N THR A 3 5.36 8.61 10.18
CA THR A 3 6.78 8.76 9.89
C THR A 3 7.18 7.75 8.81
N TYR A 4 7.64 8.25 7.68
CA TYR A 4 8.16 7.44 6.58
C TYR A 4 9.67 7.31 6.66
N LEU A 5 10.18 6.08 6.50
CA LEU A 5 11.61 5.78 6.39
C LEU A 5 12.08 5.71 4.93
N LEU A 6 11.16 5.52 4.01
CA LEU A 6 11.44 5.40 2.58
C LEU A 6 10.24 5.89 1.79
N LYS A 7 10.52 6.68 0.75
CA LYS A 7 9.57 7.08 -0.28
C LYS A 7 10.33 7.16 -1.60
N LYS A 8 10.02 6.27 -2.55
CA LYS A 8 10.63 6.25 -3.86
C LYS A 8 9.65 5.89 -4.94
N SER A 9 9.85 6.43 -6.12
CA SER A 9 9.07 6.11 -7.31
C SER A 9 9.97 5.83 -8.50
N TYR A 10 9.47 4.98 -9.37
CA TYR A 10 10.19 4.51 -10.56
C TYR A 10 9.24 4.53 -11.76
N GLN A 11 9.77 4.84 -12.92
CA GLN A 11 9.05 4.62 -14.16
C GLN A 11 8.82 3.12 -14.35
N LEU A 12 7.58 2.71 -14.62
CA LEU A 12 7.25 1.29 -14.79
C LEU A 12 7.93 0.67 -16.01
N LYS A 13 8.22 1.48 -17.05
CA LYS A 13 8.83 1.03 -18.30
C LYS A 13 10.26 0.49 -18.09
N ASN A 14 11.11 1.23 -17.42
CA ASN A 14 12.57 0.99 -17.35
C ASN A 14 13.15 1.01 -15.92
N LEU A 15 12.33 1.17 -14.91
CA LEU A 15 12.71 1.28 -13.49
C LEU A 15 13.68 2.43 -13.17
N LYS A 16 13.71 3.47 -14.02
CA LYS A 16 14.43 4.72 -13.70
C LYS A 16 13.77 5.37 -12.51
N GLU A 17 14.56 5.71 -11.49
CA GLU A 17 14.09 6.44 -10.30
C GLU A 17 13.66 7.85 -10.70
N ILE A 18 12.54 8.30 -10.15
CA ILE A 18 11.94 9.62 -10.36
C ILE A 18 11.51 10.21 -9.01
N GLU A 19 11.10 11.47 -9.01
CA GLU A 19 10.48 12.09 -7.84
C GLU A 19 9.34 11.23 -7.28
N PHE A 20 9.19 11.25 -5.96
CA PHE A 20 8.21 10.40 -5.30
C PHE A 20 6.77 10.85 -5.60
N HIS A 21 5.97 9.93 -6.11
CA HIS A 21 4.53 10.04 -6.30
C HIS A 21 3.81 9.04 -5.41
N ASP A 22 2.90 9.50 -4.56
CA ASP A 22 2.14 8.61 -3.66
C ASP A 22 1.02 7.83 -4.37
N LEU A 23 0.64 8.28 -5.56
CA LEU A 23 -0.36 7.72 -6.48
C LEU A 23 -1.80 7.68 -5.95
N TRP A 24 -2.09 8.25 -4.77
CA TRP A 24 -3.45 8.29 -4.27
C TRP A 24 -4.37 9.12 -5.17
N GLY A 25 -5.51 8.56 -5.55
CA GLY A 25 -6.46 9.13 -6.47
C GLY A 25 -6.27 8.71 -7.94
N ASP A 26 -5.14 8.09 -8.26
CA ASP A 26 -4.87 7.60 -9.61
C ASP A 26 -5.71 6.36 -9.97
N HIS A 27 -5.71 6.04 -11.26
CA HIS A 27 -6.22 4.77 -11.76
C HIS A 27 -5.14 3.70 -11.63
N GLY A 28 -5.20 2.93 -10.54
CA GLY A 28 -4.19 1.92 -10.24
C GLY A 28 -4.51 1.13 -8.98
N ILE A 29 -3.55 0.32 -8.57
CA ILE A 29 -3.69 -0.67 -7.49
C ILE A 29 -2.54 -0.51 -6.49
N PHE A 30 -2.79 -0.85 -5.24
CA PHE A 30 -1.75 -0.94 -4.22
C PHE A 30 -1.87 -2.21 -3.39
N THR A 31 -0.78 -2.55 -2.71
CA THR A 31 -0.79 -3.51 -1.61
C THR A 31 0.04 -2.95 -0.46
N THR A 32 -0.35 -3.29 0.78
CA THR A 32 0.41 -2.97 1.97
C THR A 32 0.71 -4.26 2.72
N MET A 33 1.96 -4.44 3.11
CA MET A 33 2.46 -5.65 3.74
C MET A 33 3.24 -5.28 5.00
N TRP A 34 3.26 -6.17 5.98
CA TRP A 34 4.10 -6.02 7.15
C TRP A 34 5.49 -6.60 6.87
N ILE A 35 6.53 -5.78 7.12
CA ILE A 35 7.93 -6.22 7.15
C ILE A 35 8.44 -6.19 8.59
N PHE A 36 9.09 -7.26 9.03
CA PHE A 36 9.59 -7.42 10.39
C PHE A 36 10.89 -8.23 10.45
N GLY A 37 11.61 -8.09 11.58
CA GLY A 37 12.83 -8.85 11.86
C GLY A 37 14.11 -8.28 11.25
N LYS A 38 15.21 -9.02 11.44
CA LYS A 38 16.53 -8.76 10.86
C LYS A 38 17.14 -10.11 10.44
N PRO A 39 17.35 -10.35 9.13
CA PRO A 39 16.93 -9.53 8.00
C PRO A 39 15.42 -9.37 7.90
N GLY A 40 14.97 -8.32 7.22
CA GLY A 40 13.53 -8.04 7.07
C GLY A 40 12.80 -9.13 6.31
N LYS A 41 11.76 -9.70 6.91
CA LYS A 41 10.85 -10.68 6.29
C LYS A 41 9.50 -10.03 6.04
N ILE A 42 8.93 -10.22 4.85
CA ILE A 42 7.62 -9.67 4.49
C ILE A 42 6.58 -10.77 4.67
N LEU A 43 5.59 -10.49 5.53
CA LEU A 43 4.51 -11.43 5.84
C LEU A 43 3.62 -11.66 4.60
N PHE A 44 3.34 -12.94 4.29
CA PHE A 44 2.51 -13.38 3.16
C PHE A 44 2.89 -12.74 1.80
N PHE A 45 4.18 -12.47 1.59
CA PHE A 45 4.66 -11.75 0.39
C PHE A 45 4.14 -12.35 -0.91
N LYS A 46 4.24 -13.66 -1.08
CA LYS A 46 3.77 -14.37 -2.29
C LYS A 46 2.28 -14.13 -2.56
N ASN A 47 1.46 -14.20 -1.53
CA ASN A 47 0.01 -13.99 -1.64
C ASN A 47 -0.33 -12.54 -2.01
N HIS A 48 0.32 -11.56 -1.34
CA HIS A 48 0.15 -10.15 -1.66
C HIS A 48 0.54 -9.82 -3.10
N LEU A 49 1.67 -10.38 -3.55
CA LEU A 49 2.17 -10.16 -4.90
C LEU A 49 1.26 -10.81 -5.96
N ASN A 50 0.79 -12.02 -5.72
CA ASN A 50 -0.17 -12.70 -6.61
C ASN A 50 -1.47 -11.90 -6.74
N ASN A 51 -2.04 -11.45 -5.62
CA ASN A 51 -3.27 -10.65 -5.62
C ASN A 51 -3.07 -9.29 -6.30
N LEU A 52 -1.91 -8.65 -6.10
CA LEU A 52 -1.56 -7.41 -6.78
C LEU A 52 -1.54 -7.61 -8.31
N ILE A 53 -0.81 -8.61 -8.78
CA ILE A 53 -0.68 -8.90 -10.23
C ILE A 53 -2.03 -9.28 -10.84
N LYS A 54 -2.83 -10.11 -10.15
CA LYS A 54 -4.19 -10.47 -10.59
C LYS A 54 -5.09 -9.23 -10.74
N SER A 55 -5.01 -8.31 -9.77
CA SER A 55 -5.79 -7.07 -9.78
C SER A 55 -5.32 -6.12 -10.89
N LEU A 56 -4.01 -6.00 -11.13
CA LEU A 56 -3.43 -5.15 -12.18
C LEU A 56 -3.88 -5.56 -13.57
N LYS A 57 -4.01 -6.87 -13.85
CA LYS A 57 -4.55 -7.37 -15.12
C LYS A 57 -5.96 -6.82 -15.40
N LYS A 58 -6.83 -6.74 -14.38
CA LYS A 58 -8.17 -6.16 -14.50
C LYS A 58 -8.15 -4.64 -14.74
N TYR A 59 -7.06 -3.96 -14.34
CA TYR A 59 -6.81 -2.55 -14.65
C TYR A 59 -6.08 -2.33 -15.98
N LYS A 60 -5.90 -3.40 -16.79
CA LYS A 60 -5.14 -3.36 -18.05
C LYS A 60 -3.72 -2.82 -17.87
N ILE A 61 -3.11 -3.15 -16.74
CA ILE A 61 -1.72 -2.86 -16.42
C ILE A 61 -0.98 -4.19 -16.44
N THR A 62 -0.27 -4.45 -17.55
CA THR A 62 0.45 -5.71 -17.76
C THR A 62 1.91 -5.45 -18.09
N LYS A 63 2.79 -6.20 -17.44
CA LYS A 63 4.22 -6.24 -17.76
C LYS A 63 4.75 -7.63 -17.37
N LYS A 64 5.36 -8.35 -18.30
CA LYS A 64 5.86 -9.72 -18.08
C LYS A 64 6.84 -9.79 -16.91
N SER A 65 7.75 -8.81 -16.81
CA SER A 65 8.78 -8.72 -15.76
C SER A 65 8.28 -8.17 -14.42
N LEU A 66 6.99 -7.81 -14.27
CA LEU A 66 6.49 -7.04 -13.12
C LEU A 66 6.84 -7.67 -11.77
N ARG A 67 6.79 -8.99 -11.66
CA ARG A 67 7.17 -9.70 -10.42
C ARG A 67 8.66 -9.49 -10.09
N ALA A 68 9.53 -9.66 -11.08
CA ALA A 68 10.96 -9.46 -10.94
C ALA A 68 11.29 -7.99 -10.65
N ASP A 69 10.60 -7.07 -11.31
CA ASP A 69 10.76 -5.63 -11.09
C ASP A 69 10.43 -5.22 -9.64
N ILE A 70 9.32 -5.72 -9.10
CA ILE A 70 8.93 -5.46 -7.70
C ILE A 70 9.98 -6.02 -6.74
N LEU A 71 10.45 -7.24 -6.96
CA LEU A 71 11.51 -7.85 -6.15
C LEU A 71 12.80 -7.04 -6.21
N SER A 72 13.20 -6.61 -7.41
CA SER A 72 14.40 -5.77 -7.62
C SER A 72 14.30 -4.45 -6.85
N ILE A 73 13.14 -3.76 -6.93
CA ILE A 73 12.91 -2.50 -6.20
C ILE A 73 12.96 -2.74 -4.68
N ILE A 74 12.35 -3.82 -4.18
CA ILE A 74 12.39 -4.16 -2.76
C ILE A 74 13.84 -4.41 -2.32
N ASN A 75 14.57 -5.25 -3.03
CA ASN A 75 15.96 -5.59 -2.69
C ASN A 75 16.90 -4.37 -2.76
N LYS A 76 16.70 -3.47 -3.74
CA LYS A 76 17.48 -2.24 -3.87
C LYS A 76 17.26 -1.29 -2.67
N ASN A 77 16.06 -1.28 -2.10
CA ASN A 77 15.67 -0.26 -1.11
C ASN A 77 15.66 -0.76 0.33
N LEU A 78 15.70 -2.06 0.58
CA LEU A 78 15.69 -2.63 1.92
C LEU A 78 17.06 -3.21 2.29
N SER A 79 17.63 -2.70 3.38
CA SER A 79 18.90 -3.20 3.89
C SER A 79 18.72 -4.50 4.67
N LYS A 80 19.53 -5.51 4.38
CA LYS A 80 19.58 -6.76 5.16
C LYS A 80 20.12 -6.56 6.59
N LYS A 81 20.86 -5.47 6.84
CA LYS A 81 21.45 -5.13 8.14
C LYS A 81 20.47 -4.43 9.10
N LYS A 82 19.36 -3.89 8.57
CA LYS A 82 18.37 -3.15 9.36
C LYS A 82 17.34 -4.08 10.01
N ARG A 83 16.91 -3.74 11.22
CA ARG A 83 15.74 -4.36 11.85
C ARG A 83 14.50 -3.61 11.43
N TYR A 84 13.45 -4.34 11.08
CA TYR A 84 12.19 -3.79 10.63
C TYR A 84 11.03 -4.13 11.59
N ASN A 85 10.07 -3.25 11.71
CA ASN A 85 8.71 -3.44 12.19
C ASN A 85 7.87 -2.35 11.53
N HIS A 86 7.66 -2.48 10.23
CA HIS A 86 7.16 -1.42 9.37
C HIS A 86 6.11 -1.95 8.41
N LEU A 87 5.32 -1.05 7.85
CA LEU A 87 4.43 -1.34 6.74
C LEU A 87 5.09 -0.86 5.44
N ILE A 88 5.31 -1.80 4.54
CA ILE A 88 5.74 -1.53 3.17
C ILE A 88 4.51 -1.46 2.26
N ARG A 89 4.37 -0.37 1.53
CA ARG A 89 3.34 -0.22 0.50
C ARG A 89 3.99 -0.21 -0.87
N ILE A 90 3.40 -0.95 -1.80
CA ILE A 90 3.71 -0.92 -3.23
C ILE A 90 2.45 -0.46 -3.94
N ALA A 91 2.56 0.59 -4.73
CA ALA A 91 1.47 1.17 -5.51
C ALA A 91 1.89 1.30 -6.98
N LEU A 92 0.96 1.00 -7.89
CA LEU A 92 1.22 1.04 -9.32
C LEU A 92 0.05 1.68 -10.06
N ASN A 93 0.38 2.48 -11.06
CA ASN A 93 -0.48 2.85 -12.16
C ASN A 93 0.14 2.41 -13.49
N LYS A 94 -0.39 2.87 -14.63
CA LYS A 94 0.14 2.49 -15.97
C LYS A 94 1.58 2.96 -16.23
N LYS A 95 2.09 3.95 -15.49
CA LYS A 95 3.36 4.63 -15.78
C LYS A 95 4.38 4.48 -14.66
N ILE A 96 3.93 4.37 -13.42
CA ILE A 96 4.75 4.52 -12.22
C ILE A 96 4.54 3.34 -11.27
N ILE A 97 5.62 2.90 -10.65
CA ILE A 97 5.62 2.06 -9.46
C ILE A 97 6.24 2.84 -8.30
N SER A 98 5.54 2.89 -7.18
CA SER A 98 5.98 3.59 -5.97
C SER A 98 6.11 2.63 -4.81
N ILE A 99 7.18 2.79 -4.05
CA ILE A 99 7.43 2.07 -2.81
C ILE A 99 7.52 3.06 -1.66
N SER A 100 6.84 2.77 -0.57
CA SER A 100 6.99 3.53 0.67
C SER A 100 7.03 2.61 1.87
N LEU A 101 7.84 3.00 2.86
CA LEU A 101 8.02 2.28 4.12
C LEU A 101 7.69 3.22 5.26
N ARG A 102 6.71 2.86 6.08
CA ARG A 102 6.30 3.65 7.26
C ARG A 102 6.33 2.80 8.52
N LYS A 103 6.54 3.44 9.66
CA LYS A 103 6.45 2.76 10.97
C LYS A 103 5.07 2.12 11.13
N ARG A 104 5.04 0.88 11.63
CA ARG A 104 3.78 0.23 11.99
C ARG A 104 3.30 0.81 13.32
N ILE A 105 2.10 1.36 13.32
CA ILE A 105 1.43 1.81 14.55
C ILE A 105 0.85 0.56 15.22
N LYS A 106 1.20 0.34 16.49
CA LYS A 106 0.60 -0.73 17.29
C LYS A 106 -0.74 -0.23 17.84
N PRO A 107 -1.86 -0.91 17.59
CA PRO A 107 -3.14 -0.55 18.18
C PRO A 107 -3.07 -0.60 19.71
N LYS A 108 -3.74 0.32 20.39
CA LYS A 108 -3.96 0.28 21.84
C LYS A 108 -5.05 -0.73 22.19
N LEU A 109 -5.14 -1.14 23.45
CA LEU A 109 -6.14 -2.10 23.93
C LEU A 109 -7.58 -1.62 23.67
N ASN A 110 -7.86 -0.34 23.98
CA ASN A 110 -9.15 0.28 23.70
C ASN A 110 -9.12 0.86 22.29
N PHE A 111 -9.79 0.17 21.37
CA PHE A 111 -9.80 0.52 19.95
C PHE A 111 -11.24 0.76 19.49
N ASN A 112 -11.51 1.94 18.94
CA ASN A 112 -12.82 2.37 18.51
C ASN A 112 -12.95 2.31 16.98
N LEU A 113 -14.14 1.96 16.50
CA LEU A 113 -14.50 2.06 15.09
C LEU A 113 -15.48 3.21 14.88
N LYS A 114 -15.14 4.14 13.99
CA LYS A 114 -16.04 5.17 13.52
C LYS A 114 -16.76 4.70 12.26
N LEU A 115 -18.08 4.65 12.31
CA LEU A 115 -18.89 4.33 11.14
C LEU A 115 -18.90 5.52 10.18
N VAL A 116 -18.55 5.27 8.91
CA VAL A 116 -18.52 6.29 7.87
C VAL A 116 -19.35 5.81 6.68
N LYS A 117 -20.38 6.57 6.33
CA LYS A 117 -21.19 6.31 5.15
C LYS A 117 -20.42 6.70 3.89
N LEU A 118 -19.75 5.73 3.28
CA LEU A 118 -18.93 5.95 2.11
C LEU A 118 -18.95 4.72 1.19
N LYS A 119 -19.45 4.91 -0.02
CA LYS A 119 -19.38 3.89 -1.07
C LYS A 119 -17.97 3.88 -1.64
N ARG A 120 -17.29 2.75 -1.50
CA ARG A 120 -15.97 2.53 -2.09
C ARG A 120 -16.13 2.07 -3.54
N GLU A 121 -15.41 2.71 -4.44
CA GLU A 121 -15.35 2.29 -5.85
C GLU A 121 -14.61 0.96 -5.95
N LYS A 122 -15.21 -0.07 -6.57
CA LYS A 122 -14.63 -1.41 -6.76
C LYS A 122 -13.98 -1.96 -5.49
N PRO A 123 -14.76 -2.22 -4.43
CA PRO A 123 -14.24 -2.57 -3.10
C PRO A 123 -13.48 -3.90 -3.08
N GLU A 124 -13.71 -4.76 -4.06
CA GLU A 124 -13.02 -6.04 -4.25
C GLU A 124 -11.52 -5.90 -4.58
N PHE A 125 -11.08 -4.68 -4.95
CA PHE A 125 -9.67 -4.38 -5.23
C PHE A 125 -9.11 -3.34 -4.26
N LYS A 126 -7.83 -3.47 -3.92
CA LYS A 126 -7.06 -2.41 -3.26
C LYS A 126 -6.66 -1.35 -4.28
N ASN A 127 -7.65 -0.63 -4.83
CA ASN A 127 -7.43 0.43 -5.80
C ASN A 127 -6.97 1.74 -5.13
N LEU A 128 -6.34 2.62 -5.92
CA LEU A 128 -5.79 3.90 -5.45
C LEU A 128 -6.85 5.00 -5.23
N LYS A 129 -8.12 4.76 -5.51
CA LYS A 129 -9.24 5.69 -5.26
C LYS A 129 -9.56 5.81 -3.76
N TYR A 130 -8.55 6.17 -2.96
CA TYR A 130 -8.56 6.10 -1.51
C TYR A 130 -8.53 7.48 -0.82
N LYS A 131 -8.47 8.59 -1.57
CA LYS A 131 -8.33 9.96 -1.01
C LYS A 131 -9.37 10.30 0.05
N LYS A 132 -10.65 9.98 -0.19
CA LYS A 132 -11.73 10.23 0.78
C LYS A 132 -11.51 9.45 2.08
N ILE A 133 -11.12 8.18 2.00
CA ILE A 133 -10.82 7.36 3.17
C ILE A 133 -9.63 7.95 3.94
N LEU A 134 -8.57 8.34 3.25
CA LEU A 134 -7.40 8.95 3.87
C LEU A 134 -7.73 10.27 4.57
N SER A 135 -8.65 11.07 4.03
CA SER A 135 -9.09 12.32 4.66
C SER A 135 -9.82 12.09 5.99
N TYR A 136 -10.54 10.98 6.14
CA TYR A 136 -11.11 10.59 7.44
C TYR A 136 -10.02 10.10 8.40
N LEU A 137 -9.14 9.20 7.92
CA LEU A 137 -8.07 8.63 8.74
C LEU A 137 -7.05 9.67 9.23
N SER A 138 -6.79 10.72 8.45
CA SER A 138 -5.86 11.80 8.85
C SER A 138 -6.35 12.65 10.01
N LYS A 139 -7.66 12.63 10.29
CA LYS A 139 -8.31 13.36 11.40
C LYS A 139 -8.45 12.54 12.68
N MET A 140 -7.90 11.32 12.70
CA MET A 140 -8.09 10.36 13.79
C MET A 140 -6.74 9.92 14.35
N ASP A 141 -6.72 9.53 15.63
CA ASP A 141 -5.60 8.80 16.21
C ASP A 141 -5.67 7.32 15.78
N ASN A 142 -4.89 6.97 14.75
CA ASN A 142 -4.85 5.62 14.19
C ASN A 142 -4.26 4.57 15.14
N SER A 143 -3.79 4.95 16.34
CA SER A 143 -3.42 4.00 17.39
C SER A 143 -4.62 3.56 18.22
N GLN A 144 -5.72 4.32 18.20
CA GLN A 144 -6.92 4.08 19.01
C GLN A 144 -8.19 3.90 18.19
N SER A 145 -8.16 4.24 16.91
CA SER A 145 -9.37 4.23 16.09
C SER A 145 -9.11 3.94 14.62
N ASP A 146 -10.11 3.38 13.97
CA ASP A 146 -10.18 3.18 12.53
C ASP A 146 -11.60 3.49 12.04
N ILE A 147 -11.82 3.40 10.73
CA ILE A 147 -13.14 3.59 10.12
C ILE A 147 -13.71 2.26 9.64
N ALA A 148 -15.00 2.06 9.88
CA ALA A 148 -15.79 1.05 9.22
C ALA A 148 -16.67 1.72 8.16
N LEU A 149 -16.57 1.26 6.91
CA LEU A 149 -17.35 1.80 5.81
C LEU A 149 -18.72 1.13 5.77
N VAL A 150 -19.77 1.95 5.79
CA VAL A 150 -21.14 1.48 5.67
C VAL A 150 -21.67 1.87 4.29
N SER A 151 -22.21 0.91 3.53
CA SER A 151 -22.90 1.15 2.28
C SER A 151 -24.42 1.13 2.49
N ASP A 152 -25.17 1.86 1.66
CA ASP A 152 -26.65 1.91 1.71
C ASP A 152 -27.32 0.62 1.26
N LYS A 153 -26.58 -0.41 0.86
CA LYS A 153 -27.18 -1.71 0.58
C LYS A 153 -27.52 -2.34 1.92
N LYS A 154 -28.81 -2.49 2.19
CA LYS A 154 -29.32 -3.32 3.28
C LYS A 154 -28.56 -4.66 3.26
N LEU A 155 -27.99 -5.01 4.41
CA LEU A 155 -27.53 -6.36 4.67
C LEU A 155 -28.72 -7.31 4.59
#